data_9cbfb13b24138059a47e2117b99b3cff
#
_entry.id   9cbfb13b24138059a47e2117b99b3cff
#
_cell.length_a   1.000
_cell.length_b   1.000
_cell.length_c   1.000
_cell.angle_alpha   90.00
_cell.angle_beta   90.00
_cell.angle_gamma   90.00
#
_symmetry.space_group_name_H-M   'P 1'
#
loop_
_entity.id
_entity.type
_entity.pdbx_description
1 polymer ?
#
loop_
_entity_poly.entity_id
_entity_poly.type
_entity_poly.pdbx_seq_one_letter_code
_entity_poly.pdbx_strand_id
1 'polypeptide(L)'
;LLLLLPATIWASAETTYESEQGQAMIKAPSSASPNASANTEADADSSDDSEGTLSPSGSSSGMDWSAANTASTPSSGSRQFTVCIDPGHQGSWVDMSAQEPMAPGSSQTKNKATTGTAGNYSKVPEYEVNLEVSLVLEKELASRGYKVVMTREDNDKAISNKERAEFATESGADITVRIHANSDNSASAAGALTMAPTSSNQYLDKEIIEKSNTLASCIIDSYCNATGLANKGVISADNMTGTNWSTVPVAILEMGFMSNQNDDLYITNSANHETMARGIADGIDAYFNTVEPAITTVGEHLADLTSQLEKNYTDPLEQQGELWAIAAMDLKTQAYSTVNAEQSMQSASGIKAFIMALFMTN
;
A
#
# COMPACT_ATOMS: atom_id res chain seq x y z
N LEU A 1 -5.04 -23.03 21.41
CA LEU A 1 -5.49 -24.36 21.79
C LEU A 1 -4.96 -25.36 20.78
N LEU A 2 -3.99 -26.18 21.14
CA LEU A 2 -3.47 -27.24 20.26
C LEU A 2 -4.36 -28.45 20.43
N LEU A 3 -5.14 -28.78 19.42
CA LEU A 3 -5.71 -30.12 19.28
C LEU A 3 -4.65 -30.99 18.62
N LEU A 4 -4.36 -32.15 19.24
CA LEU A 4 -3.50 -33.18 18.69
C LEU A 4 -4.13 -33.70 17.37
N LEU A 5 -3.63 -33.23 16.24
CA LEU A 5 -3.89 -33.86 14.97
C LEU A 5 -3.02 -35.14 14.88
N PRO A 6 -3.54 -36.26 14.36
CA PRO A 6 -2.73 -37.44 14.16
C PRO A 6 -1.57 -37.18 13.20
N ALA A 7 -0.42 -37.80 13.50
CA ALA A 7 0.88 -37.55 12.86
C ALA A 7 1.00 -37.84 11.34
N THR A 8 -0.10 -37.95 10.63
CA THR A 8 -0.12 -38.25 9.18
C THR A 8 -0.30 -37.04 8.26
N ILE A 9 -0.35 -35.80 8.80
CA ILE A 9 -0.49 -34.56 7.97
C ILE A 9 0.83 -33.79 7.85
N TRP A 10 1.95 -34.30 8.35
CA TRP A 10 3.26 -33.61 8.30
C TRP A 10 4.23 -34.20 7.27
N ALA A 11 3.75 -34.65 6.13
CA ALA A 11 4.61 -35.08 5.05
C ALA A 11 4.10 -34.48 3.73
N SER A 12 4.54 -33.27 3.42
CA SER A 12 4.82 -32.77 2.06
C SER A 12 4.67 -31.26 1.96
N ALA A 13 5.73 -30.54 2.19
CA ALA A 13 6.08 -29.28 1.54
C ALA A 13 7.52 -28.85 1.91
N GLU A 14 8.50 -29.70 1.66
CA GLU A 14 9.85 -29.21 1.40
C GLU A 14 10.00 -29.12 -0.11
N THR A 15 9.87 -27.92 -0.63
CA THR A 15 10.34 -27.57 -1.97
C THR A 15 11.63 -26.80 -1.80
N THR A 16 12.75 -27.50 -1.97
CA THR A 16 14.09 -26.91 -2.12
C THR A 16 14.09 -26.04 -3.37
N TYR A 17 14.41 -24.77 -3.19
CA TYR A 17 14.71 -23.86 -4.28
C TYR A 17 16.24 -23.81 -4.43
N GLU A 18 16.79 -24.50 -5.41
CA GLU A 18 18.17 -24.33 -5.86
C GLU A 18 18.26 -23.11 -6.78
N SER A 19 19.14 -22.17 -6.42
CA SER A 19 19.49 -21.02 -7.24
C SER A 19 20.49 -21.42 -8.30
N GLU A 20 20.12 -21.41 -9.56
CA GLU A 20 21.07 -21.36 -10.67
C GLU A 20 21.36 -19.89 -11.05
N GLN A 21 22.63 -19.52 -10.93
CA GLN A 21 23.17 -18.28 -11.48
C GLN A 21 23.27 -18.41 -13.00
N GLY A 22 22.53 -17.58 -13.72
CA GLY A 22 22.66 -17.45 -15.17
C GLY A 22 22.66 -15.98 -15.56
N GLN A 23 23.84 -15.46 -15.90
CA GLN A 23 24.00 -14.15 -16.56
C GLN A 23 23.30 -14.19 -17.92
N ALA A 24 22.37 -13.27 -18.17
CA ALA A 24 21.89 -13.00 -19.52
C ALA A 24 21.97 -11.50 -19.80
N MET A 25 22.91 -11.15 -20.70
CA MET A 25 22.94 -9.86 -21.39
C MET A 25 21.67 -9.73 -22.24
N ILE A 26 20.91 -8.68 -22.05
CA ILE A 26 19.80 -8.35 -22.94
C ILE A 26 20.24 -7.31 -23.94
N LYS A 27 20.30 -7.76 -25.19
CA LYS A 27 20.49 -6.96 -26.38
C LYS A 27 19.13 -6.44 -26.85
N ALA A 28 19.01 -5.15 -27.04
CA ALA A 28 17.80 -4.49 -27.53
C ALA A 28 17.45 -4.95 -28.96
N PRO A 29 16.15 -5.09 -29.32
CA PRO A 29 15.76 -5.18 -30.71
C PRO A 29 15.33 -3.81 -31.25
N SER A 30 15.82 -3.50 -32.45
CA SER A 30 15.53 -2.33 -33.26
C SER A 30 14.15 -2.41 -33.92
N SER A 31 13.55 -1.24 -34.01
CA SER A 31 12.51 -0.73 -34.92
C SER A 31 11.99 -1.59 -36.09
N ALA A 32 10.67 -1.62 -36.24
CA ALA A 32 10.01 -1.41 -37.55
C ALA A 32 8.52 -1.11 -37.37
N SER A 33 8.10 0.08 -37.75
CA SER A 33 6.79 0.37 -38.35
C SER A 33 6.83 -0.02 -39.84
N PRO A 34 5.73 -0.14 -40.63
CA PRO A 34 4.73 0.90 -40.80
C PRO A 34 3.29 0.47 -41.27
N ASN A 35 2.46 1.49 -41.37
CA ASN A 35 1.32 1.74 -42.31
C ASN A 35 -0.02 1.08 -41.96
N ALA A 36 -1.06 1.84 -41.75
CA ALA A 36 -1.79 2.88 -42.50
C ALA A 36 -3.05 2.35 -43.18
N SER A 37 -4.09 3.13 -43.06
CA SER A 37 -5.33 3.30 -43.87
C SER A 37 -6.59 2.72 -43.23
N ALA A 38 -7.50 3.49 -42.83
CA ALA A 38 -8.35 4.54 -43.40
C ALA A 38 -9.79 4.06 -43.67
N ASN A 39 -10.72 4.91 -43.29
CA ASN A 39 -12.08 5.10 -43.80
C ASN A 39 -13.16 4.10 -43.35
N THR A 40 -14.39 4.48 -43.10
CA THR A 40 -15.26 5.66 -43.31
C THR A 40 -16.54 5.48 -42.53
N GLU A 41 -17.11 6.58 -42.03
CA GLU A 41 -18.52 7.03 -42.10
C GLU A 41 -19.65 5.95 -42.09
N ALA A 42 -20.79 6.09 -41.54
CA ALA A 42 -21.68 7.19 -41.24
C ALA A 42 -22.99 6.67 -40.61
N ASP A 43 -23.67 7.59 -39.96
CA ASP A 43 -25.13 7.81 -39.92
C ASP A 43 -26.09 6.87 -39.24
N ALA A 44 -26.68 7.43 -38.24
CA ALA A 44 -28.03 8.01 -38.13
C ALA A 44 -29.19 7.06 -37.73
N ASP A 45 -29.83 7.48 -36.70
CA ASP A 45 -31.24 7.89 -36.56
C ASP A 45 -32.27 6.93 -35.96
N SER A 46 -33.01 7.56 -35.06
CA SER A 46 -34.44 7.53 -34.73
C SER A 46 -35.02 6.44 -33.81
N SER A 47 -35.48 6.96 -32.69
CA SER A 47 -36.87 6.96 -32.15
C SER A 47 -37.63 5.64 -32.14
N ASP A 48 -38.28 5.24 -31.06
CA ASP A 48 -39.62 5.66 -30.68
C ASP A 48 -40.14 4.89 -29.43
N ASP A 49 -41.05 5.54 -28.76
CA ASP A 49 -41.87 5.21 -27.64
C ASP A 49 -42.52 3.82 -27.60
N SER A 50 -42.74 3.28 -26.41
CA SER A 50 -44.13 3.07 -25.95
C SER A 50 -44.20 2.44 -24.55
N GLU A 51 -45.10 3.02 -23.79
CA GLU A 51 -45.65 2.59 -22.47
C GLU A 51 -46.28 1.20 -22.50
N GLY A 52 -46.29 0.57 -21.31
CA GLY A 52 -47.11 -0.64 -21.11
C GLY A 52 -47.19 -1.06 -19.63
N THR A 53 -48.05 -0.40 -18.89
CA THR A 53 -48.57 -0.85 -17.58
C THR A 53 -49.30 -2.20 -17.70
N LEU A 54 -49.08 -3.07 -16.70
CA LEU A 54 -50.13 -3.95 -16.11
C LEU A 54 -49.58 -4.69 -14.87
N SER A 55 -50.12 -4.38 -13.67
CA SER A 55 -50.19 -5.33 -12.56
C SER A 55 -51.35 -6.30 -12.75
N PRO A 56 -51.28 -7.51 -12.16
CA PRO A 56 -52.05 -7.74 -10.97
C PRO A 56 -51.46 -8.66 -9.87
N SER A 57 -51.74 -8.30 -8.66
CA SER A 57 -52.05 -9.07 -7.46
C SER A 57 -51.84 -10.59 -7.41
N GLY A 58 -51.05 -11.03 -6.41
CA GLY A 58 -51.01 -12.39 -5.90
C GLY A 58 -50.38 -12.38 -4.51
N SER A 59 -51.19 -12.48 -3.47
CA SER A 59 -50.80 -12.58 -2.07
C SER A 59 -50.14 -13.96 -1.82
N SER A 60 -48.95 -13.94 -1.22
CA SER A 60 -48.44 -15.05 -0.42
C SER A 60 -47.64 -14.49 0.75
N SER A 61 -48.02 -14.89 1.95
CA SER A 61 -47.41 -14.62 3.22
C SER A 61 -45.93 -14.97 3.21
N GLY A 62 -45.06 -13.97 3.07
CA GLY A 62 -43.63 -14.09 3.25
C GLY A 62 -43.27 -13.55 4.63
N MET A 63 -42.58 -14.35 5.40
CA MET A 63 -41.98 -13.92 6.67
C MET A 63 -41.02 -12.75 6.40
N ASP A 64 -41.28 -11.70 7.17
CA ASP A 64 -40.47 -10.48 7.18
C ASP A 64 -39.10 -10.75 7.83
N TRP A 65 -38.06 -10.82 7.02
CA TRP A 65 -36.65 -10.91 7.43
C TRP A 65 -35.96 -9.54 7.47
N SER A 66 -36.71 -8.45 7.59
CA SER A 66 -36.16 -7.08 7.63
C SER A 66 -35.75 -6.60 9.03
N ALA A 67 -35.59 -7.49 10.01
CA ALA A 67 -35.02 -7.13 11.29
C ALA A 67 -33.77 -7.95 11.57
N ALA A 68 -32.67 -7.25 11.65
CA ALA A 68 -31.34 -7.66 12.10
C ALA A 68 -30.29 -7.91 11.02
N ASN A 69 -29.98 -6.87 10.26
CA ASN A 69 -28.64 -6.73 9.74
C ASN A 69 -28.09 -5.32 10.03
N THR A 70 -28.13 -4.92 11.29
CA THR A 70 -27.13 -4.03 11.83
C THR A 70 -25.91 -4.94 12.06
N ALA A 71 -25.15 -5.17 11.01
CA ALA A 71 -23.78 -5.57 11.18
C ALA A 71 -23.15 -4.43 12.01
N SER A 72 -23.06 -4.64 13.31
CA SER A 72 -22.11 -3.96 14.14
C SER A 72 -20.76 -4.28 13.51
N THR A 73 -20.19 -3.30 12.79
CA THR A 73 -18.79 -3.30 12.45
C THR A 73 -18.05 -3.71 13.71
N PRO A 74 -17.32 -4.83 13.74
CA PRO A 74 -16.47 -5.10 14.85
C PRO A 74 -15.51 -3.91 14.89
N SER A 75 -15.46 -3.19 16.01
CA SER A 75 -14.38 -2.27 16.29
C SER A 75 -13.15 -3.15 16.47
N SER A 76 -12.57 -3.57 15.35
CA SER A 76 -11.29 -4.20 15.36
C SER A 76 -10.33 -3.12 15.84
N GLY A 77 -9.68 -3.34 16.96
CA GLY A 77 -8.55 -2.53 17.41
C GLY A 77 -7.36 -2.72 16.46
N SER A 78 -7.57 -2.50 15.14
CA SER A 78 -6.51 -2.45 14.18
C SER A 78 -5.71 -1.19 14.47
N ARG A 79 -4.41 -1.35 14.68
CA ARG A 79 -3.48 -0.24 14.74
C ARG A 79 -3.67 0.61 13.49
N GLN A 80 -3.96 1.88 13.68
CA GLN A 80 -4.02 2.84 12.60
C GLN A 80 -2.59 3.13 12.13
N PHE A 81 -2.26 2.80 10.88
CA PHE A 81 -0.95 3.11 10.31
C PHE A 81 -0.77 4.60 10.11
N THR A 82 0.45 5.07 10.37
CA THR A 82 0.86 6.46 10.15
C THR A 82 1.72 6.55 8.90
N VAL A 83 1.30 7.34 7.93
CA VAL A 83 2.02 7.61 6.68
C VAL A 83 2.64 9.00 6.75
N CYS A 84 3.95 9.10 6.58
CA CYS A 84 4.62 10.38 6.36
C CYS A 84 4.67 10.69 4.87
N ILE A 85 4.04 11.79 4.47
CA ILE A 85 4.17 12.36 3.13
C ILE A 85 5.27 13.42 3.18
N ASP A 86 6.27 13.29 2.31
CA ASP A 86 7.35 14.25 2.17
C ASP A 86 7.30 14.93 0.80
N PRO A 87 6.62 16.09 0.67
CA PRO A 87 6.67 16.87 -0.56
C PRO A 87 8.09 17.38 -0.79
N GLY A 88 8.76 16.87 -1.84
CA GLY A 88 10.16 17.21 -2.15
C GLY A 88 10.37 18.69 -2.37
N HIS A 89 11.57 19.16 -2.04
CA HIS A 89 12.00 20.56 -2.22
C HIS A 89 11.20 21.60 -1.41
N GLN A 90 11.40 22.86 -1.69
CA GLN A 90 10.70 24.02 -1.15
C GLN A 90 10.95 25.24 -2.06
N GLY A 91 10.32 26.38 -1.77
CA GLY A 91 10.44 27.59 -2.56
C GLY A 91 11.88 28.06 -2.79
N SER A 92 12.17 28.56 -3.97
CA SER A 92 13.52 28.96 -4.38
C SER A 92 14.10 30.12 -3.56
N TRP A 93 13.27 30.80 -2.80
CA TRP A 93 13.67 31.87 -1.86
C TRP A 93 14.13 31.36 -0.50
N VAL A 94 13.96 30.07 -0.22
CA VAL A 94 14.41 29.41 1.02
C VAL A 94 15.83 28.90 0.83
N ASP A 95 16.79 29.52 1.47
CA ASP A 95 18.20 29.13 1.36
C ASP A 95 18.49 27.83 2.12
N MET A 96 18.75 26.76 1.38
CA MET A 96 19.11 25.43 1.86
C MET A 96 20.49 24.99 1.37
N SER A 97 21.36 25.93 1.00
CA SER A 97 22.71 25.67 0.46
C SER A 97 23.71 25.15 1.49
N ALA A 98 23.43 25.33 2.80
CA ALA A 98 24.27 24.79 3.85
C ALA A 98 24.40 23.25 3.70
N GLN A 99 25.57 22.74 4.13
CA GLN A 99 25.90 21.32 3.98
C GLN A 99 25.41 20.50 5.17
N GLU A 100 24.97 19.29 4.89
CA GLU A 100 24.65 18.25 5.88
C GLU A 100 25.28 16.91 5.49
N PRO A 101 25.57 16.02 6.46
CA PRO A 101 26.06 14.67 6.16
C PRO A 101 25.06 13.88 5.33
N MET A 102 25.53 13.22 4.26
CA MET A 102 24.69 12.40 3.38
C MET A 102 24.04 11.20 4.10
N ALA A 103 24.65 10.71 5.17
CA ALA A 103 24.20 9.56 5.94
C ALA A 103 24.78 9.60 7.36
N PRO A 104 24.25 8.84 8.31
CA PRO A 104 24.84 8.67 9.64
C PRO A 104 26.31 8.23 9.55
N GLY A 105 27.22 8.97 10.17
CA GLY A 105 28.65 8.66 10.16
C GLY A 105 29.39 8.94 8.85
N SER A 106 28.72 9.44 7.81
CA SER A 106 29.34 9.77 6.53
C SER A 106 30.15 11.08 6.63
N SER A 107 31.35 11.07 6.03
CA SER A 107 32.13 12.29 5.80
C SER A 107 31.71 13.04 4.52
N GLN A 108 30.93 12.40 3.66
CA GLN A 108 30.35 13.06 2.48
C GLN A 108 29.19 13.95 2.89
N THR A 109 29.16 15.14 2.33
CA THR A 109 28.11 16.12 2.58
C THR A 109 27.38 16.49 1.30
N LYS A 110 26.15 16.94 1.43
CA LYS A 110 25.32 17.52 0.39
C LYS A 110 24.65 18.79 0.89
N ASN A 111 24.13 19.60 -0.01
CA ASN A 111 23.24 20.69 0.37
C ASN A 111 22.05 20.13 1.17
N LYS A 112 21.62 20.86 2.18
CA LYS A 112 20.47 20.49 3.02
C LYS A 112 19.23 20.15 2.20
N ALA A 113 18.97 20.93 1.15
CA ALA A 113 17.99 20.64 0.12
C ALA A 113 18.33 21.45 -1.16
N THR A 114 17.58 21.17 -2.22
CA THR A 114 17.61 21.95 -3.48
C THR A 114 16.20 22.43 -3.79
N THR A 115 16.06 23.33 -4.76
CA THR A 115 14.77 23.83 -5.21
C THR A 115 14.08 22.88 -6.21
N GLY A 116 14.76 21.81 -6.62
CA GLY A 116 14.28 20.91 -7.66
C GLY A 116 14.41 21.48 -9.06
N THR A 117 13.64 20.94 -9.96
CA THR A 117 13.53 21.36 -11.37
C THR A 117 12.28 22.23 -11.63
N ALA A 118 11.96 22.48 -12.87
CA ALA A 118 10.71 23.09 -13.31
C ALA A 118 10.29 22.52 -14.66
N GLY A 119 8.99 22.51 -14.90
CA GLY A 119 8.43 22.05 -16.17
C GLY A 119 8.96 22.84 -17.38
N ASN A 120 9.43 22.12 -18.38
CA ASN A 120 9.95 22.74 -19.58
C ASN A 120 8.82 23.43 -20.40
N TYR A 121 7.60 22.97 -20.26
CA TYR A 121 6.42 23.43 -21.00
C TYR A 121 5.44 24.18 -20.09
N SER A 122 5.09 23.62 -18.95
CA SER A 122 4.20 24.23 -17.95
C SER A 122 4.80 25.46 -17.28
N LYS A 123 6.13 25.47 -17.09
CA LYS A 123 6.89 26.44 -16.29
C LYS A 123 6.60 26.38 -14.78
N VAL A 124 5.86 25.38 -14.35
CA VAL A 124 5.56 25.16 -12.93
C VAL A 124 6.81 24.59 -12.24
N PRO A 125 7.24 25.14 -11.10
CA PRO A 125 8.33 24.56 -10.31
C PRO A 125 7.95 23.20 -9.71
N GLU A 126 8.92 22.30 -9.62
CA GLU A 126 8.73 20.98 -9.04
C GLU A 126 8.18 21.01 -7.61
N TYR A 127 8.70 21.92 -6.77
CA TYR A 127 8.27 22.03 -5.38
C TYR A 127 6.77 22.41 -5.23
N GLU A 128 6.20 23.11 -6.21
CA GLU A 128 4.77 23.46 -6.23
C GLU A 128 3.94 22.21 -6.53
N VAL A 129 4.24 21.52 -7.61
CA VAL A 129 3.53 20.30 -8.02
C VAL A 129 3.64 19.19 -6.94
N ASN A 130 4.83 19.04 -6.34
CA ASN A 130 5.03 18.08 -5.26
C ASN A 130 4.12 18.36 -4.06
N LEU A 131 3.96 19.63 -3.70
CA LEU A 131 3.07 20.04 -2.61
C LEU A 131 1.59 19.85 -2.98
N GLU A 132 1.18 20.29 -4.15
CA GLU A 132 -0.20 20.20 -4.61
C GLU A 132 -0.70 18.74 -4.64
N VAL A 133 0.07 17.83 -5.22
CA VAL A 133 -0.26 16.40 -5.23
C VAL A 133 -0.27 15.81 -3.82
N SER A 134 0.69 16.20 -2.96
CA SER A 134 0.77 15.73 -1.59
C SER A 134 -0.42 16.14 -0.72
N LEU A 135 -0.94 17.35 -0.89
CA LEU A 135 -2.13 17.84 -0.18
C LEU A 135 -3.41 17.10 -0.62
N VAL A 136 -3.47 16.63 -1.87
CA VAL A 136 -4.56 15.77 -2.33
C VAL A 136 -4.39 14.34 -1.78
N LEU A 137 -3.15 13.83 -1.77
CA LEU A 137 -2.81 12.52 -1.20
C LEU A 137 -3.11 12.44 0.30
N GLU A 138 -2.82 13.50 1.05
CA GLU A 138 -3.17 13.59 2.48
C GLU A 138 -4.66 13.31 2.71
N LYS A 139 -5.52 13.98 1.96
CA LYS A 139 -6.99 13.82 2.07
C LYS A 139 -7.43 12.42 1.67
N GLU A 140 -6.86 11.87 0.61
CA GLU A 140 -7.15 10.52 0.13
C GLU A 140 -6.78 9.48 1.19
N LEU A 141 -5.57 9.55 1.76
CA LEU A 141 -5.12 8.63 2.79
C LEU A 141 -5.92 8.77 4.10
N ALA A 142 -6.23 10.00 4.51
CA ALA A 142 -7.07 10.24 5.68
C ALA A 142 -8.47 9.63 5.49
N SER A 143 -9.05 9.71 4.28
CA SER A 143 -10.34 9.10 3.96
C SER A 143 -10.31 7.57 4.03
N ARG A 144 -9.14 6.95 3.80
CA ARG A 144 -8.89 5.50 3.93
C ARG A 144 -8.58 5.07 5.39
N GLY A 145 -8.54 6.00 6.33
CA GLY A 145 -8.32 5.70 7.75
C GLY A 145 -6.86 5.72 8.20
N TYR A 146 -5.94 6.16 7.37
CA TYR A 146 -4.55 6.39 7.76
C TYR A 146 -4.42 7.63 8.63
N LYS A 147 -3.49 7.60 9.60
CA LYS A 147 -2.95 8.80 10.19
C LYS A 147 -1.90 9.37 9.24
N VAL A 148 -2.04 10.64 8.87
CA VAL A 148 -1.11 11.29 7.94
C VAL A 148 -0.33 12.37 8.68
N VAL A 149 0.97 12.45 8.40
CA VAL A 149 1.84 13.54 8.80
C VAL A 149 2.61 14.04 7.58
N MET A 150 2.84 15.35 7.49
CA MET A 150 3.54 15.95 6.35
C MET A 150 4.77 16.70 6.80
N THR A 151 5.88 16.56 6.07
CA THR A 151 7.12 17.28 6.36
C THR A 151 6.99 18.79 6.13
N ARG A 152 6.14 19.19 5.19
CA ARG A 152 5.75 20.59 4.92
C ARG A 152 4.33 20.65 4.33
N GLU A 153 3.65 21.75 4.61
CA GLU A 153 2.32 22.08 4.10
C GLU A 153 2.31 23.41 3.31
N ASP A 154 3.47 24.05 3.21
CA ASP A 154 3.72 25.25 2.43
C ASP A 154 5.07 25.17 1.71
N ASN A 155 5.40 26.17 0.91
CA ASN A 155 6.67 26.27 0.20
C ASN A 155 7.74 27.10 0.95
N ASP A 156 7.42 27.67 2.11
CA ASP A 156 8.31 28.55 2.88
C ASP A 156 9.12 27.80 3.92
N LYS A 157 8.72 26.57 4.24
CA LYS A 157 9.35 25.78 5.30
C LYS A 157 10.78 25.39 4.95
N ALA A 158 11.73 25.88 5.76
CA ALA A 158 13.12 25.46 5.70
C ALA A 158 13.29 24.15 6.45
N ILE A 159 13.38 23.04 5.72
CA ILE A 159 13.57 21.69 6.26
C ILE A 159 14.53 20.90 5.36
N SER A 160 15.62 20.39 5.94
CA SER A 160 16.65 19.65 5.21
C SER A 160 16.24 18.23 4.91
N ASN A 161 16.94 17.55 3.97
CA ASN A 161 16.69 16.16 3.65
C ASN A 161 16.88 15.22 4.85
N LYS A 162 17.85 15.52 5.72
CA LYS A 162 18.05 14.83 6.99
C LYS A 162 16.87 15.06 7.93
N GLU A 163 16.51 16.32 8.15
CA GLU A 163 15.40 16.71 9.06
C GLU A 163 14.05 16.11 8.61
N ARG A 164 13.82 15.94 7.30
CA ARG A 164 12.63 15.24 6.75
C ARG A 164 12.57 13.79 7.19
N ALA A 165 13.70 13.07 7.16
CA ALA A 165 13.78 11.71 7.64
C ALA A 165 13.62 11.60 9.16
N GLU A 166 14.24 12.51 9.91
CA GLU A 166 14.11 12.61 11.37
C GLU A 166 12.66 12.93 11.78
N PHE A 167 11.99 13.84 11.08
CA PHE A 167 10.58 14.15 11.30
C PHE A 167 9.67 12.93 11.15
N ALA A 168 9.88 12.10 10.13
CA ALA A 168 9.11 10.86 9.94
C ALA A 168 9.27 9.92 11.14
N THR A 169 10.51 9.74 11.61
CA THR A 169 10.82 8.94 12.80
C THR A 169 10.16 9.50 14.06
N GLU A 170 10.30 10.79 14.33
CA GLU A 170 9.76 11.46 15.50
C GLU A 170 8.23 11.50 15.54
N SER A 171 7.61 11.54 14.36
CA SER A 171 6.14 11.49 14.22
C SER A 171 5.57 10.08 14.38
N GLY A 172 6.41 9.05 14.53
CA GLY A 172 6.01 7.66 14.63
C GLY A 172 5.40 7.13 13.32
N ALA A 173 5.91 7.57 12.18
CA ALA A 173 5.47 7.07 10.89
C ALA A 173 5.86 5.60 10.70
N ASP A 174 4.98 4.84 10.06
CA ASP A 174 5.25 3.45 9.67
C ASP A 174 5.98 3.38 8.33
N ILE A 175 5.75 4.35 7.46
CA ILE A 175 6.40 4.52 6.16
C ILE A 175 6.57 6.01 5.82
N THR A 176 7.49 6.29 4.90
CA THR A 176 7.64 7.60 4.27
C THR A 176 7.52 7.49 2.76
N VAL A 177 6.66 8.31 2.17
CA VAL A 177 6.56 8.47 0.71
C VAL A 177 7.00 9.89 0.35
N ARG A 178 8.09 9.98 -0.40
CA ARG A 178 8.66 11.24 -0.87
C ARG A 178 8.16 11.53 -2.28
N ILE A 179 7.52 12.65 -2.47
CA ILE A 179 6.87 13.05 -3.72
C ILE A 179 7.78 14.01 -4.48
N HIS A 180 8.20 13.61 -5.67
CA HIS A 180 9.11 14.31 -6.56
C HIS A 180 8.66 14.24 -8.01
N ALA A 181 9.27 15.04 -8.87
CA ALA A 181 9.15 14.94 -10.32
C ALA A 181 10.54 15.02 -10.97
N ASN A 182 10.80 14.12 -11.89
CA ASN A 182 12.11 13.96 -12.50
C ASN A 182 12.37 14.99 -13.61
N SER A 183 13.62 15.07 -14.01
CA SER A 183 14.03 15.80 -15.22
C SER A 183 15.25 15.13 -15.86
N ASP A 184 15.32 15.15 -17.17
CA ASP A 184 16.44 14.60 -17.94
C ASP A 184 16.87 15.59 -19.03
N ASN A 185 18.12 15.50 -19.49
CA ASN A 185 18.60 16.29 -20.62
C ASN A 185 17.90 15.96 -21.94
N SER A 186 17.33 14.76 -22.02
CA SER A 186 16.54 14.32 -23.16
C SER A 186 15.04 14.56 -22.93
N ALA A 187 14.42 15.36 -23.77
CA ALA A 187 12.98 15.53 -23.77
C ALA A 187 12.18 14.25 -24.12
N SER A 188 12.86 13.19 -24.58
CA SER A 188 12.24 11.88 -24.84
C SER A 188 12.19 10.97 -23.61
N ALA A 189 12.88 11.30 -22.52
CA ALA A 189 12.74 10.61 -21.25
C ALA A 189 11.32 10.86 -20.70
N ALA A 190 10.55 9.81 -20.46
CA ALA A 190 9.15 9.89 -20.05
C ALA A 190 8.75 8.72 -19.17
N GLY A 191 7.68 8.89 -18.42
CA GLY A 191 7.10 7.90 -17.52
C GLY A 191 7.47 8.17 -16.06
N ALA A 192 6.93 7.37 -15.15
CA ALA A 192 7.19 7.48 -13.73
C ALA A 192 8.13 6.37 -13.26
N LEU A 193 8.82 6.62 -12.15
CA LEU A 193 9.69 5.65 -11.49
C LEU A 193 9.66 5.86 -9.97
N THR A 194 10.12 4.86 -9.24
CA THR A 194 10.44 5.03 -7.82
C THR A 194 11.93 4.81 -7.59
N MET A 195 12.43 5.40 -6.51
CA MET A 195 13.79 5.15 -6.05
C MET A 195 13.76 4.53 -4.66
N ALA A 196 14.61 3.52 -4.46
CA ALA A 196 14.78 2.80 -3.20
C ALA A 196 16.27 2.47 -2.96
N PRO A 197 16.68 2.14 -1.72
CA PRO A 197 18.07 1.77 -1.45
C PRO A 197 18.47 0.46 -2.13
N THR A 198 19.76 0.31 -2.44
CA THR A 198 20.28 -0.99 -2.89
C THR A 198 20.32 -1.99 -1.74
N SER A 199 20.37 -3.28 -2.06
CA SER A 199 20.56 -4.35 -1.07
C SER A 199 21.90 -4.26 -0.32
N SER A 200 22.86 -3.50 -0.83
CA SER A 200 24.17 -3.25 -0.24
C SER A 200 24.32 -1.91 0.44
N ASN A 201 23.22 -1.15 0.61
CA ASN A 201 23.25 0.11 1.36
C ASN A 201 23.77 -0.15 2.77
N GLN A 202 24.85 0.58 3.15
CA GLN A 202 25.55 0.36 4.43
C GLN A 202 25.01 1.23 5.58
N TYR A 203 24.04 2.09 5.32
CA TYR A 203 23.49 3.06 6.26
C TYR A 203 22.16 2.63 6.85
N LEU A 204 21.51 1.65 6.23
CA LEU A 204 20.17 1.18 6.60
C LEU A 204 20.21 -0.29 7.03
N ASP A 205 19.30 -0.64 7.94
CA ASP A 205 19.06 -2.03 8.30
C ASP A 205 18.44 -2.80 7.13
N LYS A 206 18.76 -4.09 7.03
CA LYS A 206 18.27 -4.95 5.93
C LYS A 206 16.74 -4.97 5.83
N GLU A 207 16.06 -5.01 6.96
CA GLU A 207 14.60 -5.00 7.00
C GLU A 207 14.03 -3.71 6.40
N ILE A 208 14.63 -2.55 6.71
CA ILE A 208 14.24 -1.26 6.12
C ILE A 208 14.48 -1.26 4.62
N ILE A 209 15.62 -1.81 4.16
CA ILE A 209 15.93 -1.92 2.73
C ILE A 209 14.89 -2.77 2.01
N GLU A 210 14.58 -3.96 2.52
CA GLU A 210 13.61 -4.88 1.91
C GLU A 210 12.20 -4.26 1.87
N LYS A 211 11.75 -3.69 2.97
CA LYS A 211 10.46 -3.02 3.05
C LYS A 211 10.38 -1.77 2.17
N SER A 212 11.47 -1.00 2.05
CA SER A 212 11.53 0.17 1.15
C SER A 212 11.41 -0.23 -0.32
N ASN A 213 12.06 -1.31 -0.72
CA ASN A 213 11.95 -1.84 -2.08
C ASN A 213 10.55 -2.38 -2.38
N THR A 214 9.93 -3.05 -1.42
CA THR A 214 8.53 -3.50 -1.54
C THR A 214 7.58 -2.30 -1.67
N LEU A 215 7.73 -1.28 -0.81
CA LEU A 215 6.94 -0.05 -0.87
C LEU A 215 7.08 0.65 -2.23
N ALA A 216 8.33 0.80 -2.71
CA ALA A 216 8.63 1.42 -3.99
C ALA A 216 7.96 0.68 -5.16
N SER A 217 8.01 -0.66 -5.15
CA SER A 217 7.37 -1.48 -6.19
C SER A 217 5.84 -1.35 -6.17
N CYS A 218 5.23 -1.46 -5.00
CA CYS A 218 3.78 -1.30 -4.86
C CYS A 218 3.29 0.08 -5.33
N ILE A 219 4.03 1.14 -4.97
CA ILE A 219 3.66 2.51 -5.37
C ILE A 219 3.76 2.68 -6.88
N ILE A 220 4.89 2.29 -7.51
CA ILE A 220 5.07 2.58 -8.94
C ILE A 220 4.08 1.80 -9.79
N ASP A 221 3.80 0.53 -9.44
CA ASP A 221 2.86 -0.30 -10.18
C ASP A 221 1.43 0.28 -10.10
N SER A 222 0.97 0.64 -8.90
CA SER A 222 -0.36 1.22 -8.70
C SER A 222 -0.49 2.61 -9.31
N TYR A 223 0.53 3.47 -9.14
CA TYR A 223 0.56 4.81 -9.70
C TYR A 223 0.46 4.79 -11.23
N CYS A 224 1.27 3.97 -11.89
CA CYS A 224 1.25 3.85 -13.35
C CYS A 224 -0.05 3.20 -13.87
N ASN A 225 -0.62 2.25 -13.13
CA ASN A 225 -1.94 1.69 -13.47
C ASN A 225 -3.04 2.75 -13.41
N ALA A 226 -3.02 3.64 -12.42
CA ALA A 226 -4.01 4.70 -12.28
C ALA A 226 -3.83 5.82 -13.31
N THR A 227 -2.59 6.24 -13.56
CA THR A 227 -2.29 7.43 -14.39
C THR A 227 -2.13 7.12 -15.88
N GLY A 228 -1.82 5.88 -16.23
CA GLY A 228 -1.47 5.48 -17.59
C GLY A 228 -0.07 5.90 -18.02
N LEU A 229 0.73 6.50 -17.14
CA LEU A 229 2.13 6.82 -17.41
C LEU A 229 2.97 5.55 -17.53
N ALA A 230 4.03 5.61 -18.36
CA ALA A 230 4.91 4.47 -18.53
C ALA A 230 5.65 4.12 -17.24
N ASN A 231 5.53 2.89 -16.78
CA ASN A 231 6.22 2.38 -15.58
C ASN A 231 7.70 2.12 -15.91
N LYS A 232 8.60 2.85 -15.28
CA LYS A 232 10.07 2.70 -15.38
C LYS A 232 10.66 1.80 -14.29
N GLY A 233 9.82 1.31 -13.38
CA GLY A 233 10.22 0.44 -12.28
C GLY A 233 10.91 1.17 -11.13
N VAL A 234 11.57 0.38 -10.30
CA VAL A 234 12.33 0.82 -9.14
C VAL A 234 13.80 1.02 -9.53
N ILE A 235 14.32 2.22 -9.29
CA ILE A 235 15.73 2.57 -9.48
C ILE A 235 16.43 2.54 -8.13
N SER A 236 17.51 1.78 -8.03
CA SER A 236 18.30 1.71 -6.81
C SER A 236 19.22 2.91 -6.65
N ALA A 237 19.21 3.57 -5.47
CA ALA A 237 20.02 4.74 -5.19
C ALA A 237 20.44 4.83 -3.72
N ASP A 238 21.76 4.83 -3.46
CA ASP A 238 22.35 4.94 -2.12
C ASP A 238 22.90 6.33 -1.80
N ASN A 239 22.68 7.29 -2.68
CA ASN A 239 23.19 8.65 -2.53
C ASN A 239 22.14 9.67 -2.15
N MET A 240 20.99 9.23 -1.63
CA MET A 240 19.87 10.08 -1.22
C MET A 240 19.89 10.30 0.30
N THR A 241 20.17 11.56 0.74
CA THR A 241 20.27 11.90 2.16
C THR A 241 19.02 11.50 2.93
N GLY A 242 17.83 11.87 2.45
CA GLY A 242 16.57 11.55 3.13
C GLY A 242 16.28 10.05 3.22
N THR A 243 16.80 9.24 2.30
CA THR A 243 16.72 7.78 2.38
C THR A 243 17.72 7.24 3.40
N ASN A 244 18.97 7.70 3.36
CA ASN A 244 20.03 7.17 4.21
C ASN A 244 19.87 7.52 5.70
N TRP A 245 19.11 8.56 6.02
CA TRP A 245 18.76 8.94 7.39
C TRP A 245 17.43 8.37 7.89
N SER A 246 16.71 7.66 7.02
CA SER A 246 15.42 7.07 7.39
C SER A 246 15.59 5.89 8.35
N THR A 247 14.75 5.81 9.36
CA THR A 247 14.61 4.65 10.28
C THR A 247 13.33 3.89 10.02
N VAL A 248 12.58 4.29 9.00
CA VAL A 248 11.34 3.64 8.53
C VAL A 248 11.44 3.34 7.04
N PRO A 249 10.68 2.39 6.50
CA PRO A 249 10.62 2.13 5.06
C PRO A 249 10.31 3.41 4.29
N VAL A 250 11.09 3.69 3.23
CA VAL A 250 11.01 4.93 2.46
C VAL A 250 11.09 4.67 0.97
N ALA A 251 10.20 5.29 0.19
CA ALA A 251 10.25 5.32 -1.25
C ALA A 251 10.19 6.77 -1.77
N ILE A 252 10.97 7.08 -2.80
CA ILE A 252 10.86 8.33 -3.55
C ILE A 252 10.06 8.02 -4.81
N LEU A 253 8.95 8.71 -5.03
CA LEU A 253 8.20 8.64 -6.27
C LEU A 253 8.57 9.82 -7.16
N GLU A 254 9.08 9.54 -8.33
CA GLU A 254 9.27 10.47 -9.44
C GLU A 254 8.03 10.37 -10.35
N MET A 255 7.11 11.30 -10.18
CA MET A 255 5.76 11.24 -10.75
C MET A 255 5.72 11.28 -12.28
N GLY A 256 6.75 11.81 -12.91
CA GLY A 256 6.92 11.97 -14.35
C GLY A 256 8.12 12.87 -14.66
N PHE A 257 8.48 13.01 -15.92
CA PHE A 257 9.61 13.86 -16.35
C PHE A 257 9.14 15.26 -16.73
N MET A 258 9.49 16.26 -15.93
CA MET A 258 9.19 17.68 -16.23
C MET A 258 9.93 18.21 -17.47
N SER A 259 10.91 17.45 -17.97
CA SER A 259 11.56 17.70 -19.27
C SER A 259 10.77 17.16 -20.46
N ASN A 260 9.81 16.26 -20.27
CA ASN A 260 8.95 15.69 -21.29
C ASN A 260 7.63 16.44 -21.38
N GLN A 261 7.18 16.78 -22.59
CA GLN A 261 5.98 17.59 -22.77
C GLN A 261 4.72 16.91 -22.21
N ASN A 262 4.53 15.63 -22.47
CA ASN A 262 3.32 14.94 -22.06
C ASN A 262 3.29 14.74 -20.52
N ASP A 263 4.42 14.34 -19.94
CA ASP A 263 4.52 14.13 -18.51
C ASP A 263 4.36 15.46 -17.76
N ASP A 264 5.10 16.51 -18.17
CA ASP A 264 5.05 17.84 -17.57
C ASP A 264 3.61 18.40 -17.54
N LEU A 265 2.93 18.41 -18.70
CA LEU A 265 1.56 18.89 -18.78
C LEU A 265 0.55 17.98 -18.06
N TYR A 266 0.86 16.70 -17.89
CA TYR A 266 0.01 15.77 -17.14
C TYR A 266 0.10 16.01 -15.63
N ILE A 267 1.33 16.00 -15.08
CA ILE A 267 1.53 16.08 -13.63
C ILE A 267 1.23 17.46 -13.05
N THR A 268 1.37 18.52 -13.87
CA THR A 268 1.07 19.90 -13.46
C THR A 268 -0.39 20.30 -13.67
N ASN A 269 -1.21 19.45 -14.27
CA ASN A 269 -2.64 19.70 -14.40
C ASN A 269 -3.40 19.22 -13.17
N SER A 270 -3.93 20.14 -12.38
CA SER A 270 -4.67 19.85 -11.15
C SER A 270 -5.85 18.89 -11.32
N ALA A 271 -6.43 18.80 -12.52
CA ALA A 271 -7.49 17.83 -12.82
C ALA A 271 -7.02 16.37 -12.73
N ASN A 272 -5.71 16.11 -12.79
CA ASN A 272 -5.13 14.78 -12.70
C ASN A 272 -4.69 14.43 -11.25
N HIS A 273 -4.58 15.40 -10.34
CA HIS A 273 -4.01 15.20 -9.00
C HIS A 273 -4.79 14.18 -8.17
N GLU A 274 -6.12 14.12 -8.29
CA GLU A 274 -6.93 13.09 -7.62
C GLU A 274 -6.60 11.69 -8.13
N THR A 275 -6.40 11.52 -9.44
CA THR A 275 -6.01 10.23 -10.03
C THR A 275 -4.61 9.83 -9.59
N MET A 276 -3.67 10.78 -9.56
CA MET A 276 -2.31 10.58 -9.10
C MET A 276 -2.29 10.18 -7.61
N ALA A 277 -2.99 10.93 -6.77
CA ALA A 277 -3.09 10.65 -5.34
C ALA A 277 -3.71 9.28 -5.06
N ARG A 278 -4.77 8.92 -5.77
CA ARG A 278 -5.40 7.60 -5.67
C ARG A 278 -4.43 6.48 -6.03
N GLY A 279 -3.69 6.61 -7.14
CA GLY A 279 -2.70 5.64 -7.54
C GLY A 279 -1.59 5.44 -6.50
N ILE A 280 -1.12 6.53 -5.85
CA ILE A 280 -0.15 6.45 -4.76
C ILE A 280 -0.77 5.74 -3.54
N ALA A 281 -1.99 6.11 -3.16
CA ALA A 281 -2.69 5.52 -2.03
C ALA A 281 -3.01 4.04 -2.24
N ASP A 282 -3.36 3.62 -3.47
CA ASP A 282 -3.54 2.21 -3.83
C ASP A 282 -2.24 1.41 -3.66
N GLY A 283 -1.08 2.03 -3.98
CA GLY A 283 0.23 1.43 -3.76
C GLY A 283 0.57 1.29 -2.27
N ILE A 284 0.18 2.25 -1.45
CA ILE A 284 0.34 2.20 0.01
C ILE A 284 -0.54 1.09 0.61
N ASP A 285 -1.79 0.96 0.18
CA ASP A 285 -2.69 -0.13 0.57
C ASP A 285 -2.10 -1.50 0.18
N ALA A 286 -1.60 -1.62 -1.06
CA ALA A 286 -0.95 -2.85 -1.54
C ALA A 286 0.29 -3.21 -0.69
N TYR A 287 1.10 -2.22 -0.32
CA TYR A 287 2.26 -2.43 0.54
C TYR A 287 1.85 -2.96 1.91
N PHE A 288 0.92 -2.31 2.62
CA PHE A 288 0.49 -2.76 3.94
C PHE A 288 -0.18 -4.14 3.89
N ASN A 289 -0.93 -4.44 2.84
CA ASN A 289 -1.49 -5.77 2.61
C ASN A 289 -0.41 -6.85 2.38
N THR A 290 0.77 -6.47 1.90
CA THR A 290 1.89 -7.39 1.68
C THR A 290 2.69 -7.65 2.96
N VAL A 291 3.04 -6.59 3.70
CA VAL A 291 3.94 -6.67 4.88
C VAL A 291 3.19 -6.92 6.19
N GLU A 292 1.95 -6.50 6.27
CA GLU A 292 1.03 -6.78 7.36
C GLU A 292 -0.32 -7.18 6.74
N PRO A 293 -0.45 -8.44 6.32
CA PRO A 293 -1.70 -8.93 5.75
C PRO A 293 -2.85 -8.61 6.70
N ALA A 294 -3.89 -8.04 6.12
CA ALA A 294 -5.00 -7.47 6.86
C ALA A 294 -5.50 -8.42 7.97
N ILE A 295 -5.83 -7.86 9.10
CA ILE A 295 -6.50 -8.54 10.23
C ILE A 295 -7.71 -9.36 9.74
N THR A 296 -8.36 -8.94 8.66
CA THR A 296 -9.43 -9.68 7.98
C THR A 296 -8.98 -11.07 7.54
N THR A 297 -7.77 -11.26 7.02
CA THR A 297 -7.27 -12.59 6.62
C THR A 297 -6.98 -13.48 7.83
N VAL A 298 -6.47 -12.92 8.92
CA VAL A 298 -6.29 -13.67 10.18
C VAL A 298 -7.66 -13.97 10.80
N GLY A 299 -8.56 -13.00 10.83
CA GLY A 299 -9.94 -13.20 11.31
C GLY A 299 -10.71 -14.23 10.49
N GLU A 300 -10.62 -14.17 9.16
CA GLU A 300 -11.22 -15.14 8.26
C GLU A 300 -10.59 -16.53 8.42
N HIS A 301 -9.26 -16.61 8.57
CA HIS A 301 -8.57 -17.87 8.82
C HIS A 301 -8.94 -18.49 10.17
N LEU A 302 -9.08 -17.66 11.21
CA LEU A 302 -9.56 -18.11 12.53
C LEU A 302 -11.03 -18.54 12.44
N ALA A 303 -11.88 -17.84 11.69
CA ALA A 303 -13.27 -18.21 11.47
C ALA A 303 -13.39 -19.55 10.71
N ASP A 304 -12.60 -19.73 9.65
CA ASP A 304 -12.53 -20.99 8.90
C ASP A 304 -12.02 -22.14 9.79
N LEU A 305 -10.94 -21.91 10.56
CA LEU A 305 -10.42 -22.90 11.50
C LEU A 305 -11.45 -23.28 12.56
N THR A 306 -12.13 -22.30 13.17
CA THR A 306 -13.16 -22.59 14.17
C THR A 306 -14.34 -23.31 13.59
N SER A 307 -14.76 -22.99 12.36
CA SER A 307 -15.83 -23.68 11.62
C SER A 307 -15.45 -25.14 11.30
N GLN A 308 -14.19 -25.37 10.91
CA GLN A 308 -13.71 -26.74 10.69
C GLN A 308 -13.66 -27.54 12.00
N LEU A 309 -13.27 -26.92 13.11
CA LEU A 309 -13.28 -27.55 14.44
C LEU A 309 -14.72 -27.85 14.89
N GLU A 310 -15.66 -26.93 14.67
CA GLU A 310 -17.08 -27.15 14.94
C GLU A 310 -17.57 -28.38 14.19
N LYS A 311 -17.46 -28.39 12.89
CA LYS A 311 -17.93 -29.47 12.01
C LYS A 311 -17.31 -30.83 12.33
N ASN A 312 -16.02 -30.85 12.63
CA ASN A 312 -15.28 -32.09 12.78
C ASN A 312 -15.28 -32.67 14.22
N TYR A 313 -15.54 -31.84 15.20
CA TYR A 313 -15.42 -32.21 16.61
C TYR A 313 -16.64 -31.84 17.43
N THR A 314 -17.10 -30.57 17.42
CA THR A 314 -18.20 -30.15 18.31
C THR A 314 -19.56 -30.67 17.84
N ASP A 315 -19.87 -30.61 16.55
CA ASP A 315 -21.13 -31.12 16.02
C ASP A 315 -21.32 -32.64 16.30
N PRO A 316 -20.31 -33.50 16.06
CA PRO A 316 -20.42 -34.91 16.40
C PRO A 316 -20.59 -35.17 17.91
N LEU A 317 -19.98 -34.34 18.77
CA LEU A 317 -20.09 -34.48 20.23
C LEU A 317 -21.43 -33.96 20.75
N GLU A 318 -21.96 -32.87 20.16
CA GLU A 318 -23.29 -32.35 20.47
C GLU A 318 -24.40 -33.37 20.12
N GLN A 319 -24.24 -34.12 19.03
CA GLN A 319 -25.16 -35.23 18.68
C GLN A 319 -25.12 -36.35 19.73
N GLN A 320 -24.09 -36.42 20.53
CA GLN A 320 -23.95 -37.35 21.67
C GLN A 320 -24.40 -36.71 22.99
N GLY A 321 -24.90 -35.49 22.98
CA GLY A 321 -25.38 -34.75 24.15
C GLY A 321 -24.28 -34.03 24.93
N GLU A 322 -23.10 -33.86 24.31
CA GLU A 322 -22.01 -33.07 24.90
C GLU A 322 -22.04 -31.64 24.34
N LEU A 323 -21.81 -30.66 25.18
CA LEU A 323 -21.76 -29.24 24.79
C LEU A 323 -20.32 -28.73 24.84
N TRP A 324 -19.84 -28.20 23.74
CA TRP A 324 -18.49 -27.70 23.57
C TRP A 324 -18.48 -26.25 23.10
N ALA A 325 -17.53 -25.47 23.61
CA ALA A 325 -17.23 -24.14 23.12
C ALA A 325 -15.77 -24.06 22.71
N ILE A 326 -15.51 -23.34 21.65
CA ILE A 326 -14.17 -23.08 21.11
C ILE A 326 -13.93 -21.58 21.08
N ALA A 327 -12.73 -21.16 21.44
CA ALA A 327 -12.24 -19.82 21.23
C ALA A 327 -10.81 -19.88 20.70
N ALA A 328 -10.56 -19.20 19.61
CA ALA A 328 -9.22 -19.04 19.05
C ALA A 328 -8.91 -17.55 18.94
N MET A 329 -7.70 -17.15 19.32
CA MET A 329 -7.25 -15.77 19.26
C MET A 329 -5.83 -15.71 18.71
N ASP A 330 -5.58 -14.80 17.80
CA ASP A 330 -4.24 -14.38 17.41
C ASP A 330 -3.72 -13.35 18.43
N LEU A 331 -2.62 -13.65 19.09
CA LEU A 331 -2.11 -12.80 20.18
C LEU A 331 -1.45 -11.51 19.67
N LYS A 332 -1.00 -11.48 18.41
CA LYS A 332 -0.38 -10.30 17.81
C LYS A 332 -1.43 -9.28 17.39
N THR A 333 -2.44 -9.74 16.68
CA THR A 333 -3.48 -8.88 16.12
C THR A 333 -4.70 -8.73 17.03
N GLN A 334 -4.84 -9.56 18.06
CA GLN A 334 -6.02 -9.66 18.93
C GLN A 334 -7.30 -10.10 18.18
N ALA A 335 -7.18 -10.49 16.91
CA ALA A 335 -8.29 -11.08 16.19
C ALA A 335 -8.73 -12.39 16.86
N TYR A 336 -10.04 -12.61 16.97
CA TYR A 336 -10.56 -13.83 17.59
C TYR A 336 -11.77 -14.38 16.84
N SER A 337 -12.01 -15.68 16.99
CA SER A 337 -13.20 -16.37 16.52
C SER A 337 -13.68 -17.35 17.59
N THR A 338 -14.97 -17.51 17.70
CA THR A 338 -15.59 -18.37 18.73
C THR A 338 -16.72 -19.22 18.15
N VAL A 339 -16.93 -20.40 18.75
CA VAL A 339 -18.09 -21.25 18.55
C VAL A 339 -18.73 -21.49 19.90
N ASN A 340 -20.04 -21.35 20.00
CA ASN A 340 -20.82 -21.56 21.22
C ASN A 340 -20.40 -20.71 22.45
N ALA A 341 -19.72 -19.57 22.24
CA ALA A 341 -19.21 -18.75 23.34
C ALA A 341 -20.30 -18.12 24.22
N GLU A 342 -21.48 -17.89 23.65
CA GLU A 342 -22.63 -17.29 24.33
C GLU A 342 -23.46 -18.32 25.11
N GLN A 343 -23.18 -19.60 24.97
CA GLN A 343 -23.94 -20.64 25.67
C GLN A 343 -23.51 -20.75 27.14
N SER A 344 -24.47 -20.64 28.03
CA SER A 344 -24.25 -20.88 29.46
C SER A 344 -23.99 -22.36 29.71
N MET A 345 -22.74 -22.72 29.99
CA MET A 345 -22.38 -24.06 30.38
C MET A 345 -22.53 -24.22 31.90
N GLN A 346 -23.35 -25.18 32.34
CA GLN A 346 -23.33 -25.57 33.75
C GLN A 346 -21.99 -26.24 34.06
N SER A 347 -21.19 -25.61 34.88
CA SER A 347 -19.92 -26.16 35.33
C SER A 347 -20.16 -27.32 36.28
N ALA A 348 -20.35 -28.51 35.75
CA ALA A 348 -20.09 -29.72 36.56
C ALA A 348 -18.57 -29.84 36.71
N SER A 349 -18.12 -29.86 37.96
CA SER A 349 -16.74 -29.95 38.48
C SER A 349 -15.75 -30.67 37.53
N GLY A 350 -15.23 -30.03 36.55
CA GLY A 350 -14.33 -30.64 35.59
C GLY A 350 -13.85 -29.77 34.44
N ILE A 351 -14.06 -28.45 34.47
CA ILE A 351 -13.47 -27.60 33.45
C ILE A 351 -11.97 -27.60 33.60
N LYS A 352 -11.32 -28.47 32.85
CA LYS A 352 -9.88 -28.35 32.59
C LYS A 352 -9.75 -27.41 31.41
N ALA A 353 -9.61 -26.11 31.67
CA ALA A 353 -9.18 -25.17 30.67
C ALA A 353 -7.75 -25.52 30.24
N PHE A 354 -7.59 -26.11 29.09
CA PHE A 354 -6.29 -26.25 28.47
C PHE A 354 -5.97 -24.96 27.76
N ILE A 355 -5.17 -24.09 28.36
CA ILE A 355 -4.55 -22.99 27.67
C ILE A 355 -3.30 -23.54 27.01
N MET A 356 -3.32 -23.68 25.69
CA MET A 356 -2.12 -23.99 24.94
C MET A 356 -1.69 -22.74 24.20
N ALA A 357 -0.60 -22.13 24.64
CA ALA A 357 0.08 -21.08 23.91
C ALA A 357 0.96 -21.72 22.83
N LEU A 358 0.66 -21.47 21.58
CA LEU A 358 1.53 -21.82 20.47
C LEU A 358 2.51 -20.65 20.29
N PHE A 359 3.75 -20.85 20.69
CA PHE A 359 4.84 -19.97 20.30
C PHE A 359 5.29 -20.40 18.91
N MET A 360 4.92 -19.66 17.88
CA MET A 360 5.58 -19.74 16.59
C MET A 360 6.87 -18.95 16.71
N THR A 361 7.97 -19.65 16.91
CA THR A 361 9.30 -19.06 16.70
C THR A 361 9.61 -19.17 15.24
N ASN A 362 9.88 -18.03 14.58
CA ASN A 362 10.50 -17.97 13.26
C ASN A 362 11.95 -18.44 13.37
#